data_829b425b57ed51b25b374beceabaf20e
#
_entry.id   829b425b57ed51b25b374beceabaf20e
#
_cell.length_a   1.000
_cell.length_b   1.000
_cell.length_c   1.000
_cell.angle_alpha   90.00
_cell.angle_beta   90.00
_cell.angle_gamma   90.00
#
_symmetry.space_group_name_H-M   'P 1'
#
loop_
_entity.id
_entity.type
_entity.pdbx_description
1 polymer ?
#
loop_
_entity_poly.entity_id
_entity_poly.type
_entity_poly.pdbx_seq_one_letter_code
_entity_poly.pdbx_strand_id
1 'polypeptide(L)'
;MKPTDNNSYRHILKYMGIFGGVQGLNILMSIVRNKVVAVLLGTGGMGLISLFNTTVRLVSDSTNLGLSMSAVRELSAAYEQGDEERLKHRIQIIRMWVALTAIAGMLLCILLSPLLNRFTFSWGNHTLHFIALSPTIAFLALAAGETAILKATRQLRQLALQSVYGVLGALLTSIPLFYVWREAAIVPVIVLAAAIQWVLVIIFSLRRYPLKFSFKQTRLSEGYGMVRLGVAFVASGILASAADFIIRSYLSHAGDIQIVGLYNAGFMVTMTYGGMVFHAMETDFFPRLSGVKNLGGEFNKIVNRQIEASTMVISPLLVAMTVGLPILLPLLFSHAFLPVIDMMRGSILAMYLRAMTLPMEYIALSRGDSRHYLLQEAVAALLLVVAVIAGFHFGGLTATGYALTVASFLEFLFVLVYTYYIYGYRLSRHALLRFVFQFSLGLITLAAVLTLEGWLYWVAGALLLVVSIPHKVSLKFFHFK
;
A
#
# COMPACT_ATOMS: atom_id res chain seq x y z
N MET A 1 -28.17 -9.19 31.33
CA MET A 1 -27.55 -9.36 30.00
C MET A 1 -28.60 -9.12 28.94
N LYS A 2 -28.49 -8.05 28.16
CA LYS A 2 -29.50 -7.67 27.16
C LYS A 2 -29.28 -8.49 25.86
N PRO A 3 -30.36 -8.94 25.18
CA PRO A 3 -30.25 -9.78 23.97
C PRO A 3 -29.68 -9.08 22.72
N THR A 4 -29.23 -7.83 22.83
CA THR A 4 -28.75 -7.00 21.74
C THR A 4 -27.29 -7.24 21.32
N ASP A 5 -26.46 -7.85 22.15
CA ASP A 5 -25.03 -8.04 21.85
C ASP A 5 -24.75 -9.16 20.82
N ASN A 6 -25.51 -10.23 20.84
CA ASN A 6 -25.25 -11.38 19.95
C ASN A 6 -25.56 -11.09 18.47
N ASN A 7 -26.53 -10.22 18.18
CA ASN A 7 -26.86 -9.81 16.82
C ASN A 7 -25.81 -8.83 16.26
N SER A 8 -25.24 -7.98 17.10
CA SER A 8 -24.20 -7.03 16.72
C SER A 8 -22.89 -7.76 16.36
N TYR A 9 -22.47 -8.75 17.16
CA TYR A 9 -21.30 -9.57 16.89
C TYR A 9 -21.45 -10.41 15.61
N ARG A 10 -22.58 -11.04 15.40
CA ARG A 10 -22.87 -11.82 14.20
C ARG A 10 -22.89 -10.95 12.94
N HIS A 11 -23.39 -9.73 13.06
CA HIS A 11 -23.39 -8.74 11.98
C HIS A 11 -21.96 -8.30 11.65
N ILE A 12 -21.12 -7.99 12.65
CA ILE A 12 -19.72 -7.62 12.49
C ILE A 12 -18.91 -8.75 11.84
N LEU A 13 -19.03 -9.97 12.34
CA LEU A 13 -18.34 -11.14 11.78
C LEU A 13 -18.74 -11.43 10.33
N LYS A 14 -20.03 -11.29 10.00
CA LYS A 14 -20.52 -11.44 8.63
C LYS A 14 -19.90 -10.42 7.68
N TYR A 15 -19.81 -9.15 8.09
CA TYR A 15 -19.21 -8.10 7.27
C TYR A 15 -17.68 -8.23 7.19
N MET A 16 -17.00 -8.59 8.27
CA MET A 16 -15.56 -8.91 8.24
C MET A 16 -15.26 -10.06 7.28
N GLY A 17 -16.07 -11.11 7.28
CA GLY A 17 -15.95 -12.22 6.33
C GLY A 17 -16.16 -11.79 4.88
N ILE A 18 -17.17 -10.96 4.60
CA ILE A 18 -17.44 -10.43 3.27
C ILE A 18 -16.27 -9.53 2.80
N PHE A 19 -15.80 -8.61 3.64
CA PHE A 19 -14.69 -7.73 3.30
C PHE A 19 -13.37 -8.48 3.12
N GLY A 20 -13.07 -9.45 3.99
CA GLY A 20 -11.90 -10.32 3.84
C GLY A 20 -11.96 -11.14 2.55
N GLY A 21 -13.12 -11.69 2.21
CA GLY A 21 -13.34 -12.41 0.96
C GLY A 21 -13.19 -11.52 -0.29
N VAL A 22 -13.74 -10.31 -0.26
CA VAL A 22 -13.58 -9.32 -1.34
C VAL A 22 -12.12 -8.91 -1.49
N GLN A 23 -11.41 -8.68 -0.39
CA GLN A 23 -9.98 -8.34 -0.45
C GLN A 23 -9.15 -9.50 -1.01
N GLY A 24 -9.42 -10.74 -0.58
CA GLY A 24 -8.79 -11.93 -1.15
C GLY A 24 -9.05 -12.07 -2.66
N LEU A 25 -10.28 -11.85 -3.10
CA LEU A 25 -10.63 -11.85 -4.52
C LEU A 25 -9.89 -10.75 -5.30
N ASN A 26 -9.82 -9.53 -4.77
CA ASN A 26 -9.07 -8.42 -5.38
C ASN A 26 -7.59 -8.75 -5.55
N ILE A 27 -6.98 -9.39 -4.56
CA ILE A 27 -5.59 -9.85 -4.63
C ILE A 27 -5.41 -10.87 -5.75
N LEU A 28 -6.26 -11.90 -5.79
CA LEU A 28 -6.21 -12.94 -6.84
C LEU A 28 -6.37 -12.34 -8.23
N MET A 29 -7.34 -11.45 -8.42
CA MET A 29 -7.56 -10.77 -9.69
C MET A 29 -6.39 -9.86 -10.08
N SER A 30 -5.76 -9.19 -9.11
CA SER A 30 -4.56 -8.39 -9.34
C SER A 30 -3.37 -9.26 -9.76
N ILE A 31 -3.21 -10.43 -9.17
CA ILE A 31 -2.18 -11.41 -9.56
C ILE A 31 -2.43 -11.88 -11.01
N VAL A 32 -3.68 -12.24 -11.36
CA VAL A 32 -4.03 -12.63 -12.73
C VAL A 32 -3.73 -11.51 -13.71
N ARG A 33 -4.12 -10.28 -13.39
CA ARG A 33 -3.83 -9.10 -14.23
C ARG A 33 -2.33 -8.89 -14.41
N ASN A 34 -1.56 -8.94 -13.34
CA ASN A 34 -0.10 -8.76 -13.40
C ASN A 34 0.58 -9.87 -14.21
N LYS A 35 0.11 -11.11 -14.08
CA LYS A 35 0.54 -12.24 -14.92
C LYS A 35 0.30 -11.97 -16.39
N VAL A 36 -0.92 -11.55 -16.77
CA VAL A 36 -1.27 -11.25 -18.16
C VAL A 36 -0.42 -10.11 -18.71
N VAL A 37 -0.26 -9.03 -17.94
CA VAL A 37 0.60 -7.89 -18.30
C VAL A 37 2.05 -8.36 -18.51
N ALA A 38 2.60 -9.15 -17.59
CA ALA A 38 3.96 -9.65 -17.66
C ALA A 38 4.20 -10.57 -18.89
N VAL A 39 3.21 -11.37 -19.26
CA VAL A 39 3.29 -12.25 -20.44
C VAL A 39 3.15 -11.48 -21.76
N LEU A 40 2.21 -10.52 -21.82
CA LEU A 40 1.91 -9.78 -23.06
C LEU A 40 2.90 -8.64 -23.32
N LEU A 41 3.36 -7.93 -22.28
CA LEU A 41 4.18 -6.73 -22.42
C LEU A 41 5.64 -6.91 -21.93
N GLY A 42 5.94 -8.01 -21.24
CA GLY A 42 7.28 -8.27 -20.70
C GLY A 42 7.70 -7.29 -19.60
N THR A 43 9.01 -7.27 -19.34
CA THR A 43 9.62 -6.39 -18.32
C THR A 43 9.53 -4.92 -18.69
N GLY A 44 9.74 -4.57 -19.97
CA GLY A 44 9.66 -3.18 -20.45
C GLY A 44 8.28 -2.57 -20.30
N GLY A 45 7.23 -3.29 -20.76
CA GLY A 45 5.86 -2.79 -20.60
C GLY A 45 5.43 -2.68 -19.13
N MET A 46 5.90 -3.58 -18.27
CA MET A 46 5.65 -3.48 -16.83
C MET A 46 6.38 -2.29 -16.21
N GLY A 47 7.57 -1.95 -16.70
CA GLY A 47 8.31 -0.74 -16.35
C GLY A 47 7.57 0.53 -16.74
N LEU A 48 7.07 0.62 -17.98
CA LEU A 48 6.25 1.74 -18.45
C LEU A 48 5.01 1.95 -17.60
N ILE A 49 4.25 0.89 -17.34
CA ILE A 49 3.06 0.94 -16.47
C ILE A 49 3.45 1.44 -15.07
N SER A 50 4.56 0.99 -14.52
CA SER A 50 5.05 1.40 -13.20
C SER A 50 5.39 2.88 -13.17
N LEU A 51 6.13 3.40 -14.17
CA LEU A 51 6.49 4.82 -14.26
C LEU A 51 5.26 5.72 -14.40
N PHE A 52 4.34 5.39 -15.30
CA PHE A 52 3.11 6.17 -15.46
C PHE A 52 2.25 6.17 -14.20
N ASN A 53 2.08 5.00 -13.56
CA ASN A 53 1.28 4.90 -12.33
C ASN A 53 1.90 5.68 -11.17
N THR A 54 3.23 5.64 -10.98
CA THR A 54 3.88 6.42 -9.91
C THR A 54 3.80 7.91 -10.13
N THR A 55 3.91 8.35 -11.39
CA THR A 55 3.73 9.77 -11.76
C THR A 55 2.29 10.22 -11.49
N VAL A 56 1.30 9.45 -11.97
CA VAL A 56 -0.13 9.73 -11.71
C VAL A 56 -0.40 9.78 -10.22
N ARG A 57 0.13 8.83 -9.45
CA ARG A 57 -0.04 8.79 -8.01
C ARG A 57 0.56 9.99 -7.32
N LEU A 58 1.80 10.39 -7.66
CA LEU A 58 2.44 11.58 -7.10
C LEU A 58 1.60 12.84 -7.33
N VAL A 59 1.14 13.07 -8.56
CA VAL A 59 0.32 14.25 -8.88
C VAL A 59 -1.04 14.16 -8.16
N SER A 60 -1.68 13.00 -8.17
CA SER A 60 -2.96 12.77 -7.48
C SER A 60 -2.85 13.00 -5.98
N ASP A 61 -1.84 12.44 -5.30
CA ASP A 61 -1.63 12.61 -3.86
C ASP A 61 -1.31 14.05 -3.49
N SER A 62 -0.58 14.77 -4.37
CA SER A 62 -0.24 16.19 -4.17
C SER A 62 -1.44 17.12 -4.34
N THR A 63 -2.45 16.72 -5.11
CA THR A 63 -3.59 17.60 -5.46
C THR A 63 -4.90 17.26 -4.75
N ASN A 64 -5.04 16.06 -4.17
CA ASN A 64 -6.29 15.62 -3.54
C ASN A 64 -6.57 16.27 -2.18
N LEU A 65 -5.61 17.00 -1.61
CA LEU A 65 -5.73 17.73 -0.33
C LEU A 65 -6.23 16.87 0.84
N GLY A 66 -6.08 15.54 0.77
CA GLY A 66 -6.56 14.60 1.81
C GLY A 66 -8.08 14.58 2.00
N LEU A 67 -8.82 15.08 1.02
CA LEU A 67 -10.28 15.19 1.08
C LEU A 67 -10.97 13.84 1.35
N SER A 68 -10.42 12.73 0.86
CA SER A 68 -10.99 11.40 1.09
C SER A 68 -11.06 11.02 2.58
N MET A 69 -10.05 11.39 3.37
CA MET A 69 -10.01 11.09 4.82
C MET A 69 -10.83 12.10 5.63
N SER A 70 -10.65 13.39 5.37
CA SER A 70 -11.37 14.44 6.07
C SER A 70 -12.87 14.40 5.79
N ALA A 71 -13.28 14.06 4.56
CA ALA A 71 -14.69 13.89 4.20
C ALA A 71 -15.35 12.73 4.96
N VAL A 72 -14.67 11.58 5.08
CA VAL A 72 -15.20 10.46 5.87
C VAL A 72 -15.49 10.90 7.31
N ARG A 73 -14.56 11.62 7.94
CA ARG A 73 -14.74 12.10 9.33
C ARG A 73 -15.93 13.03 9.48
N GLU A 74 -16.05 14.04 8.61
CA GLU A 74 -17.15 15.01 8.69
C GLU A 74 -18.52 14.41 8.39
N LEU A 75 -18.58 13.57 7.34
CA LEU A 75 -19.85 12.92 6.96
C LEU A 75 -20.29 11.88 7.98
N SER A 76 -19.36 11.11 8.57
CA SER A 76 -19.70 10.13 9.60
C SER A 76 -20.31 10.82 10.82
N ALA A 77 -19.79 11.97 11.23
CA ALA A 77 -20.33 12.74 12.34
C ALA A 77 -21.78 13.24 12.06
N ALA A 78 -22.04 13.73 10.83
CA ALA A 78 -23.37 14.15 10.41
C ALA A 78 -24.35 12.96 10.29
N TYR A 79 -23.87 11.83 9.77
CA TYR A 79 -24.65 10.61 9.62
C TYR A 79 -25.07 10.01 10.97
N GLU A 80 -24.18 10.00 11.97
CA GLU A 80 -24.48 9.50 13.33
C GLU A 80 -25.47 10.37 14.10
N GLN A 81 -25.49 11.67 13.79
CA GLN A 81 -26.48 12.60 14.37
C GLN A 81 -27.90 12.44 13.78
N GLY A 82 -28.05 11.69 12.67
CA GLY A 82 -29.33 11.48 12.00
C GLY A 82 -29.89 12.70 11.26
N ASP A 83 -29.07 13.75 11.08
CA ASP A 83 -29.44 14.97 10.37
C ASP A 83 -29.25 14.82 8.86
N GLU A 84 -30.30 14.35 8.18
CA GLU A 84 -30.25 14.10 6.74
C GLU A 84 -30.00 15.37 5.90
N GLU A 85 -30.54 16.52 6.29
CA GLU A 85 -30.36 17.75 5.53
C GLU A 85 -28.92 18.26 5.65
N ARG A 86 -28.38 18.23 6.85
CA ARG A 86 -26.96 18.55 7.09
C ARG A 86 -26.03 17.59 6.34
N LEU A 87 -26.34 16.29 6.33
CA LEU A 87 -25.57 15.30 5.59
C LEU A 87 -25.59 15.59 4.09
N LYS A 88 -26.76 15.85 3.49
CA LYS A 88 -26.89 16.18 2.07
C LYS A 88 -26.14 17.46 1.72
N HIS A 89 -26.21 18.48 2.56
CA HIS A 89 -25.47 19.74 2.37
C HIS A 89 -23.95 19.50 2.41
N ARG A 90 -23.44 18.73 3.39
CA ARG A 90 -22.02 18.38 3.47
C ARG A 90 -21.54 17.55 2.27
N ILE A 91 -22.35 16.61 1.77
CA ILE A 91 -22.05 15.86 0.55
C ILE A 91 -21.86 16.81 -0.65
N GLN A 92 -22.69 17.83 -0.80
CA GLN A 92 -22.54 18.81 -1.88
C GLN A 92 -21.24 19.61 -1.78
N ILE A 93 -20.87 20.07 -0.58
CA ILE A 93 -19.60 20.77 -0.34
C ILE A 93 -18.42 19.87 -0.73
N ILE A 94 -18.43 18.61 -0.32
CA ILE A 94 -17.37 17.65 -0.63
C ILE A 94 -17.27 17.43 -2.12
N ARG A 95 -18.37 17.20 -2.82
CA ARG A 95 -18.38 17.03 -4.28
C ARG A 95 -17.83 18.24 -5.01
N MET A 96 -18.12 19.45 -4.55
CA MET A 96 -17.56 20.69 -5.11
C MET A 96 -16.05 20.77 -4.92
N TRP A 97 -15.56 20.52 -3.71
CA TRP A 97 -14.11 20.51 -3.44
C TRP A 97 -13.37 19.41 -4.22
N VAL A 98 -13.94 18.21 -4.28
CA VAL A 98 -13.39 17.10 -5.04
C VAL A 98 -13.37 17.43 -6.55
N ALA A 99 -14.38 18.05 -7.09
CA ALA A 99 -14.39 18.48 -8.48
C ALA A 99 -13.31 19.55 -8.76
N LEU A 100 -13.12 20.50 -7.84
CA LEU A 100 -12.05 21.50 -7.94
C LEU A 100 -10.66 20.85 -7.92
N THR A 101 -10.41 19.94 -6.97
CA THR A 101 -9.11 19.24 -6.90
C THR A 101 -8.90 18.32 -8.08
N ALA A 102 -9.95 17.70 -8.62
CA ALA A 102 -9.88 16.88 -9.84
C ALA A 102 -9.45 17.72 -11.05
N ILE A 103 -10.09 18.88 -11.25
CA ILE A 103 -9.73 19.81 -12.34
C ILE A 103 -8.32 20.37 -12.12
N ALA A 104 -8.02 20.80 -10.90
CA ALA A 104 -6.68 21.34 -10.57
C ALA A 104 -5.59 20.29 -10.79
N GLY A 105 -5.78 19.05 -10.37
CA GLY A 105 -4.83 17.96 -10.58
C GLY A 105 -4.65 17.60 -12.05
N MET A 106 -5.73 17.56 -12.82
CA MET A 106 -5.67 17.34 -14.26
C MET A 106 -4.89 18.46 -14.96
N LEU A 107 -5.21 19.72 -14.68
CA LEU A 107 -4.51 20.87 -15.26
C LEU A 107 -3.05 20.91 -14.84
N LEU A 108 -2.73 20.63 -13.57
CA LEU A 108 -1.36 20.56 -13.09
C LEU A 108 -0.56 19.49 -13.84
N CYS A 109 -1.15 18.30 -14.06
CA CYS A 109 -0.51 17.25 -14.84
C CYS A 109 -0.23 17.68 -16.28
N ILE A 110 -1.18 18.37 -16.94
CA ILE A 110 -1.00 18.90 -18.30
C ILE A 110 0.12 19.93 -18.31
N LEU A 111 0.11 20.89 -17.40
CA LEU A 111 1.12 21.94 -17.31
C LEU A 111 2.52 21.40 -17.00
N LEU A 112 2.61 20.42 -16.11
CA LEU A 112 3.87 19.79 -15.73
C LEU A 112 4.31 18.68 -16.68
N SER A 113 3.52 18.31 -17.70
CA SER A 113 3.82 17.15 -18.57
C SER A 113 5.21 17.20 -19.22
N PRO A 114 5.77 18.35 -19.69
CA PRO A 114 7.14 18.40 -20.21
C PRO A 114 8.18 18.12 -19.11
N LEU A 115 7.94 18.64 -17.90
CA LEU A 115 8.81 18.45 -16.75
C LEU A 115 8.76 17.01 -16.26
N LEU A 116 7.57 16.43 -16.16
CA LEU A 116 7.36 15.02 -15.82
C LEU A 116 8.07 14.10 -16.82
N ASN A 117 7.97 14.39 -18.12
CA ASN A 117 8.71 13.66 -19.14
C ASN A 117 10.21 13.69 -18.89
N ARG A 118 10.78 14.88 -18.66
CA ARG A 118 12.22 15.06 -18.42
C ARG A 118 12.72 14.31 -17.17
N PHE A 119 11.91 14.29 -16.11
CA PHE A 119 12.28 13.58 -14.88
C PHE A 119 12.04 12.08 -14.93
N THR A 120 11.04 11.63 -15.69
CA THR A 120 10.65 10.20 -15.71
C THR A 120 11.43 9.40 -16.75
N PHE A 121 11.70 9.99 -17.93
CA PHE A 121 12.30 9.26 -19.05
C PHE A 121 13.62 9.90 -19.49
N SER A 122 14.64 9.07 -19.72
CA SER A 122 15.91 9.46 -20.33
C SER A 122 15.87 9.41 -21.86
N TRP A 123 14.79 8.88 -22.45
CA TRP A 123 14.62 8.62 -23.88
C TRP A 123 13.23 8.98 -24.36
N GLY A 124 13.13 9.37 -25.62
CA GLY A 124 11.86 9.69 -26.26
C GLY A 124 11.17 10.95 -25.71
N ASN A 125 10.05 11.30 -26.33
CA ASN A 125 9.19 12.38 -25.86
C ASN A 125 7.81 11.81 -25.48
N HIS A 126 7.59 11.61 -24.20
CA HIS A 126 6.36 11.07 -23.64
C HIS A 126 5.42 12.16 -23.10
N THR A 127 5.66 13.45 -23.44
CA THR A 127 4.81 14.56 -22.98
C THR A 127 3.34 14.35 -23.33
N LEU A 128 3.04 13.88 -24.54
CA LEU A 128 1.67 13.58 -24.96
C LEU A 128 1.03 12.44 -24.14
N HIS A 129 1.83 11.47 -23.70
CA HIS A 129 1.34 10.39 -22.83
C HIS A 129 0.91 10.93 -21.47
N PHE A 130 1.67 11.89 -20.87
CA PHE A 130 1.27 12.53 -19.61
C PHE A 130 0.04 13.41 -19.76
N ILE A 131 -0.10 14.13 -20.89
CA ILE A 131 -1.33 14.87 -21.21
C ILE A 131 -2.52 13.90 -21.32
N ALA A 132 -2.35 12.77 -22.01
CA ALA A 132 -3.38 11.75 -22.16
C ALA A 132 -3.70 11.02 -20.84
N LEU A 133 -2.75 10.93 -19.89
CA LEU A 133 -2.95 10.39 -18.56
C LEU A 133 -3.64 11.35 -17.59
N SER A 134 -3.66 12.66 -17.87
CA SER A 134 -4.20 13.66 -16.95
C SER A 134 -5.67 13.41 -16.54
N PRO A 135 -6.58 12.88 -17.39
CA PRO A 135 -7.93 12.53 -16.96
C PRO A 135 -7.99 11.46 -15.88
N THR A 136 -6.96 10.60 -15.81
CA THR A 136 -6.85 9.59 -14.74
C THR A 136 -6.86 10.23 -13.37
N ILE A 137 -6.13 11.34 -13.19
CA ILE A 137 -6.06 12.07 -11.93
C ILE A 137 -7.43 12.60 -11.53
N ALA A 138 -8.16 13.16 -12.49
CA ALA A 138 -9.52 13.63 -12.24
C ALA A 138 -10.46 12.49 -11.87
N PHE A 139 -10.44 11.36 -12.59
CA PHE A 139 -11.27 10.21 -12.28
C PHE A 139 -10.95 9.61 -10.91
N LEU A 140 -9.67 9.52 -10.53
CA LEU A 140 -9.25 9.03 -9.22
C LEU A 140 -9.72 9.96 -8.09
N ALA A 141 -9.57 11.27 -8.24
CA ALA A 141 -10.04 12.24 -7.26
C ALA A 141 -11.56 12.16 -7.07
N LEU A 142 -12.31 12.15 -8.17
CA LEU A 142 -13.78 12.03 -8.16
C LEU A 142 -14.23 10.70 -7.53
N ALA A 143 -13.56 9.59 -7.88
CA ALA A 143 -13.84 8.28 -7.30
C ALA A 143 -13.54 8.23 -5.80
N ALA A 144 -12.46 8.86 -5.35
CA ALA A 144 -12.11 8.93 -3.93
C ALA A 144 -13.15 9.71 -3.11
N GLY A 145 -13.68 10.81 -3.64
CA GLY A 145 -14.76 11.58 -3.02
C GLY A 145 -16.05 10.77 -2.84
N GLU A 146 -16.54 10.13 -3.90
CA GLU A 146 -17.74 9.31 -3.82
C GLU A 146 -17.54 8.06 -2.95
N THR A 147 -16.34 7.47 -2.95
CA THR A 147 -15.97 6.38 -2.04
C THR A 147 -16.01 6.84 -0.57
N ALA A 148 -15.57 8.06 -0.28
CA ALA A 148 -15.64 8.63 1.07
C ALA A 148 -17.10 8.79 1.54
N ILE A 149 -18.02 9.20 0.65
CA ILE A 149 -19.45 9.29 0.94
C ILE A 149 -20.02 7.90 1.29
N LEU A 150 -19.73 6.87 0.49
CA LEU A 150 -20.18 5.51 0.75
C LEU A 150 -19.60 4.93 2.05
N LYS A 151 -18.32 5.23 2.37
CA LYS A 151 -17.69 4.81 3.63
C LYS A 151 -18.36 5.47 4.83
N ALA A 152 -18.52 6.78 4.82
CA ALA A 152 -19.09 7.55 5.90
C ALA A 152 -20.55 7.17 6.21
N THR A 153 -21.30 6.81 5.18
CA THR A 153 -22.71 6.39 5.28
C THR A 153 -22.87 4.87 5.47
N ARG A 154 -21.76 4.16 5.78
CA ARG A 154 -21.74 2.71 6.06
C ARG A 154 -22.34 1.84 4.95
N GLN A 155 -22.21 2.28 3.68
CA GLN A 155 -22.68 1.55 2.50
C GLN A 155 -21.70 0.41 2.11
N LEU A 156 -21.45 -0.49 3.05
CA LEU A 156 -20.39 -1.50 2.97
C LEU A 156 -20.57 -2.47 1.79
N ARG A 157 -21.84 -2.86 1.50
CA ARG A 157 -22.14 -3.74 0.38
C ARG A 157 -21.82 -3.09 -0.96
N GLN A 158 -22.13 -1.81 -1.13
CA GLN A 158 -21.86 -1.06 -2.36
C GLN A 158 -20.35 -0.89 -2.57
N LEU A 159 -19.59 -0.62 -1.49
CA LEU A 159 -18.12 -0.59 -1.53
C LEU A 159 -17.52 -1.92 -1.97
N ALA A 160 -18.03 -3.04 -1.43
CA ALA A 160 -17.60 -4.37 -1.81
C ALA A 160 -17.88 -4.66 -3.29
N LEU A 161 -19.10 -4.38 -3.76
CA LEU A 161 -19.51 -4.58 -5.17
C LEU A 161 -18.71 -3.68 -6.11
N GLN A 162 -18.50 -2.40 -5.77
CA GLN A 162 -17.68 -1.48 -6.55
C GLN A 162 -16.25 -2.01 -6.70
N SER A 163 -15.67 -2.51 -5.62
CA SER A 163 -14.30 -3.04 -5.64
C SER A 163 -14.20 -4.24 -6.57
N VAL A 164 -15.10 -5.22 -6.46
CA VAL A 164 -15.11 -6.42 -7.31
C VAL A 164 -15.37 -6.07 -8.78
N TYR A 165 -16.40 -5.28 -9.07
CA TYR A 165 -16.72 -4.90 -10.44
C TYR A 165 -15.65 -4.00 -11.06
N GLY A 166 -15.01 -3.14 -10.26
CA GLY A 166 -13.91 -2.31 -10.70
C GLY A 166 -12.71 -3.12 -11.17
N VAL A 167 -12.30 -4.12 -10.37
CA VAL A 167 -11.18 -5.01 -10.72
C VAL A 167 -11.53 -5.91 -11.91
N LEU A 168 -12.75 -6.46 -11.95
CA LEU A 168 -13.23 -7.25 -13.08
C LEU A 168 -13.29 -6.41 -14.36
N GLY A 169 -13.86 -5.21 -14.30
CA GLY A 169 -13.94 -4.30 -15.44
C GLY A 169 -12.56 -3.91 -15.96
N ALA A 170 -11.62 -3.59 -15.05
CA ALA A 170 -10.24 -3.30 -15.42
C ALA A 170 -9.54 -4.51 -16.05
N LEU A 171 -9.80 -5.74 -15.57
CA LEU A 171 -9.24 -6.96 -16.14
C LEU A 171 -9.80 -7.23 -17.54
N LEU A 172 -11.13 -7.23 -17.68
CA LEU A 172 -11.82 -7.52 -18.93
C LEU A 172 -11.51 -6.50 -20.04
N THR A 173 -11.22 -5.25 -19.69
CA THR A 173 -10.84 -4.22 -20.66
C THR A 173 -9.36 -4.23 -20.96
N SER A 174 -8.49 -4.46 -19.97
CA SER A 174 -7.05 -4.42 -20.16
C SER A 174 -6.52 -5.58 -21.00
N ILE A 175 -7.05 -6.80 -20.85
CA ILE A 175 -6.55 -7.98 -21.58
C ILE A 175 -6.70 -7.84 -23.10
N PRO A 176 -7.89 -7.54 -23.66
CA PRO A 176 -8.04 -7.38 -25.10
C PRO A 176 -7.21 -6.21 -25.65
N LEU A 177 -7.16 -5.09 -24.93
CA LEU A 177 -6.41 -3.92 -25.35
C LEU A 177 -4.90 -4.21 -25.40
N PHE A 178 -4.33 -4.88 -24.39
CA PHE A 178 -2.92 -5.29 -24.40
C PHE A 178 -2.61 -6.36 -25.44
N TYR A 179 -3.58 -7.24 -25.73
CA TYR A 179 -3.40 -8.25 -26.77
C TYR A 179 -3.29 -7.63 -28.16
N VAL A 180 -4.16 -6.66 -28.46
CA VAL A 180 -4.23 -6.02 -29.80
C VAL A 180 -3.17 -4.92 -29.97
N TRP A 181 -3.06 -4.00 -29.01
CA TRP A 181 -2.24 -2.78 -29.17
C TRP A 181 -0.94 -2.79 -28.34
N ARG A 182 -0.67 -3.87 -27.60
CA ARG A 182 0.56 -4.03 -26.83
C ARG A 182 0.86 -2.79 -25.96
N GLU A 183 2.08 -2.24 -26.06
CA GLU A 183 2.53 -1.09 -25.27
C GLU A 183 1.71 0.19 -25.54
N ALA A 184 1.22 0.38 -26.76
CA ALA A 184 0.37 1.54 -27.10
C ALA A 184 -0.94 1.57 -26.29
N ALA A 185 -1.40 0.42 -25.79
CA ALA A 185 -2.58 0.32 -24.93
C ALA A 185 -2.35 0.80 -23.48
N ILE A 186 -1.10 1.00 -23.02
CA ILE A 186 -0.80 1.26 -21.62
C ILE A 186 -1.55 2.49 -21.12
N VAL A 187 -1.41 3.62 -21.80
CA VAL A 187 -2.08 4.87 -21.41
C VAL A 187 -3.61 4.74 -21.48
N PRO A 188 -4.20 4.29 -22.61
CA PRO A 188 -5.65 4.04 -22.66
C PRO A 188 -6.19 3.12 -21.55
N VAL A 189 -5.46 2.06 -21.23
CA VAL A 189 -5.88 1.11 -20.17
C VAL A 189 -5.86 1.77 -18.79
N ILE A 190 -4.85 2.58 -18.47
CA ILE A 190 -4.78 3.29 -17.19
C ILE A 190 -5.96 4.27 -17.05
N VAL A 191 -6.22 5.06 -18.10
CA VAL A 191 -7.34 6.01 -18.11
C VAL A 191 -8.68 5.31 -18.00
N LEU A 192 -8.88 4.24 -18.80
CA LEU A 192 -10.13 3.48 -18.81
C LEU A 192 -10.40 2.78 -17.47
N ALA A 193 -9.38 2.21 -16.83
CA ALA A 193 -9.51 1.60 -15.51
C ALA A 193 -9.96 2.60 -14.44
N ALA A 194 -9.40 3.81 -14.45
CA ALA A 194 -9.80 4.87 -13.54
C ALA A 194 -11.22 5.38 -13.86
N ALA A 195 -11.57 5.51 -15.13
CA ALA A 195 -12.93 5.87 -15.56
C ALA A 195 -13.97 4.83 -15.12
N ILE A 196 -13.70 3.54 -15.30
CA ILE A 196 -14.57 2.44 -14.85
C ILE A 196 -14.77 2.53 -13.33
N GLN A 197 -13.68 2.71 -12.57
CA GLN A 197 -13.77 2.85 -11.12
C GLN A 197 -14.65 4.03 -10.71
N TRP A 198 -14.46 5.19 -11.34
CA TRP A 198 -15.28 6.38 -11.08
C TRP A 198 -16.74 6.15 -11.46
N VAL A 199 -17.03 5.63 -12.64
CA VAL A 199 -18.41 5.36 -13.11
C VAL A 199 -19.14 4.40 -12.17
N LEU A 200 -18.48 3.35 -11.72
CA LEU A 200 -19.08 2.39 -10.79
C LEU A 200 -19.41 3.04 -9.45
N VAL A 201 -18.47 3.79 -8.86
CA VAL A 201 -18.72 4.39 -7.54
C VAL A 201 -19.77 5.48 -7.60
N ILE A 202 -19.78 6.30 -8.67
CA ILE A 202 -20.77 7.38 -8.82
C ILE A 202 -22.19 6.83 -9.00
N ILE A 203 -22.35 5.74 -9.77
CA ILE A 203 -23.65 5.06 -9.94
C ILE A 203 -24.21 4.61 -8.58
N PHE A 204 -23.39 3.97 -7.73
CA PHE A 204 -23.82 3.53 -6.40
C PHE A 204 -24.11 4.70 -5.46
N SER A 205 -23.30 5.75 -5.50
CA SER A 205 -23.46 6.91 -4.65
C SER A 205 -24.68 7.74 -5.05
N LEU A 206 -24.89 8.00 -6.36
CA LEU A 206 -26.02 8.81 -6.86
C LEU A 206 -27.39 8.15 -6.65
N ARG A 207 -27.45 6.83 -6.65
CA ARG A 207 -28.68 6.11 -6.33
C ARG A 207 -29.20 6.42 -4.92
N ARG A 208 -28.32 6.74 -4.00
CA ARG A 208 -28.70 7.07 -2.60
C ARG A 208 -28.72 8.58 -2.34
N TYR A 209 -27.76 9.31 -2.91
CA TYR A 209 -27.56 10.74 -2.73
C TYR A 209 -27.47 11.43 -4.10
N PRO A 210 -28.64 11.72 -4.74
CA PRO A 210 -28.66 12.31 -6.08
C PRO A 210 -28.00 13.69 -6.10
N LEU A 211 -27.48 14.08 -7.26
CA LEU A 211 -26.93 15.42 -7.47
C LEU A 211 -28.08 16.43 -7.45
N LYS A 212 -28.09 17.29 -6.43
CA LYS A 212 -28.91 18.48 -6.41
C LYS A 212 -27.97 19.67 -6.61
N PHE A 213 -27.89 20.19 -7.82
CA PHE A 213 -27.11 21.39 -8.09
C PHE A 213 -27.82 22.63 -7.56
N SER A 214 -27.47 23.07 -6.37
CA SER A 214 -27.87 24.36 -5.84
C SER A 214 -26.63 25.21 -5.58
N PHE A 215 -26.01 25.72 -6.64
CA PHE A 215 -24.85 26.59 -6.56
C PHE A 215 -25.06 27.88 -5.74
N LYS A 216 -26.33 28.28 -5.53
CA LYS A 216 -26.66 29.50 -4.76
C LYS A 216 -26.58 29.33 -3.24
N GLN A 217 -26.63 28.11 -2.72
CA GLN A 217 -26.72 27.87 -1.26
C GLN A 217 -25.45 27.30 -0.64
N THR A 218 -24.50 26.81 -1.45
CA THR A 218 -23.31 26.13 -0.94
C THR A 218 -22.09 27.04 -1.07
N ARG A 219 -21.49 27.44 0.06
CA ARG A 219 -20.27 28.27 0.05
C ARG A 219 -19.05 27.36 0.19
N LEU A 220 -18.08 27.49 -0.73
CA LEU A 220 -16.78 26.79 -0.65
C LEU A 220 -16.06 27.04 0.67
N SER A 221 -16.23 28.22 1.27
CA SER A 221 -15.64 28.59 2.58
C SER A 221 -16.03 27.63 3.71
N GLU A 222 -17.20 27.00 3.62
CA GLU A 222 -17.67 26.03 4.63
C GLU A 222 -16.85 24.74 4.66
N GLY A 223 -16.17 24.40 3.55
CA GLY A 223 -15.26 23.24 3.44
C GLY A 223 -13.82 23.52 3.83
N TYR A 224 -13.43 24.78 4.12
CA TYR A 224 -12.03 25.11 4.39
C TYR A 224 -11.45 24.38 5.60
N GLY A 225 -12.23 24.19 6.65
CA GLY A 225 -11.81 23.40 7.82
C GLY A 225 -11.48 21.94 7.46
N MET A 226 -12.28 21.35 6.57
CA MET A 226 -12.06 19.99 6.06
C MET A 226 -10.77 19.90 5.23
N VAL A 227 -10.51 20.86 4.35
CA VAL A 227 -9.28 20.93 3.54
C VAL A 227 -8.06 21.06 4.43
N ARG A 228 -8.08 21.97 5.41
CA ARG A 228 -6.97 22.15 6.37
C ARG A 228 -6.64 20.87 7.14
N LEU A 229 -7.67 20.13 7.55
CA LEU A 229 -7.50 18.84 8.19
C LEU A 229 -6.93 17.80 7.21
N GLY A 230 -7.44 17.76 5.98
CA GLY A 230 -7.02 16.83 4.93
C GLY A 230 -5.55 16.96 4.58
N VAL A 231 -5.06 18.20 4.40
CA VAL A 231 -3.64 18.48 4.10
C VAL A 231 -2.70 17.87 5.15
N ALA A 232 -3.09 17.88 6.43
CA ALA A 232 -2.28 17.28 7.48
C ALA A 232 -2.17 15.74 7.34
N PHE A 233 -3.21 15.09 6.82
CA PHE A 233 -3.21 13.62 6.62
C PHE A 233 -2.48 13.19 5.34
N VAL A 234 -2.40 14.06 4.34
CA VAL A 234 -1.87 13.68 3.02
C VAL A 234 -0.33 13.74 2.98
N ALA A 235 0.29 14.43 3.92
CA ALA A 235 1.74 14.67 3.88
C ALA A 235 2.57 13.36 3.83
N SER A 236 2.20 12.34 4.61
CA SER A 236 2.87 11.03 4.57
C SER A 236 2.66 10.31 3.24
N GLY A 237 1.44 10.39 2.67
CA GLY A 237 1.14 9.83 1.35
C GLY A 237 1.96 10.48 0.23
N ILE A 238 2.13 11.81 0.27
CA ILE A 238 2.99 12.56 -0.67
C ILE A 238 4.45 12.11 -0.54
N LEU A 239 4.97 11.96 0.69
CA LEU A 239 6.34 11.48 0.90
C LEU A 239 6.56 10.09 0.30
N ALA A 240 5.63 9.17 0.53
CA ALA A 240 5.71 7.82 -0.03
C ALA A 240 5.63 7.81 -1.56
N SER A 241 4.68 8.57 -2.16
CA SER A 241 4.55 8.64 -3.61
C SER A 241 5.70 9.38 -4.28
N ALA A 242 6.29 10.39 -3.60
CA ALA A 242 7.48 11.08 -4.06
C ALA A 242 8.71 10.15 -4.04
N ALA A 243 8.90 9.37 -2.97
CA ALA A 243 9.96 8.39 -2.90
C ALA A 243 9.84 7.33 -4.02
N ASP A 244 8.63 6.81 -4.22
CA ASP A 244 8.33 5.87 -5.30
C ASP A 244 8.63 6.44 -6.69
N PHE A 245 8.27 7.71 -6.93
CA PHE A 245 8.54 8.40 -8.19
C PHE A 245 10.03 8.64 -8.40
N ILE A 246 10.75 9.15 -7.39
CA ILE A 246 12.19 9.40 -7.45
C ILE A 246 12.96 8.11 -7.77
N ILE A 247 12.65 7.03 -7.08
CA ILE A 247 13.30 5.74 -7.26
C ILE A 247 13.13 5.24 -8.71
N ARG A 248 11.89 5.19 -9.21
CA ARG A 248 11.63 4.65 -10.54
C ARG A 248 12.16 5.57 -11.64
N SER A 249 12.09 6.88 -11.44
CA SER A 249 12.72 7.85 -12.33
C SER A 249 14.23 7.67 -12.38
N TYR A 250 14.89 7.51 -11.23
CA TYR A 250 16.32 7.22 -11.17
C TYR A 250 16.69 5.93 -11.91
N LEU A 251 15.96 4.83 -11.63
CA LEU A 251 16.19 3.55 -12.30
C LEU A 251 15.96 3.60 -13.81
N SER A 252 15.03 4.44 -14.28
CA SER A 252 14.79 4.68 -15.69
C SER A 252 15.95 5.44 -16.38
N HIS A 253 16.64 6.31 -15.63
CA HIS A 253 17.76 7.11 -16.16
C HIS A 253 19.10 6.38 -16.02
N ALA A 254 19.35 5.70 -14.90
CA ALA A 254 20.60 5.04 -14.61
C ALA A 254 20.69 3.60 -15.18
N GLY A 255 19.54 2.99 -15.41
CA GLY A 255 19.39 1.68 -16.03
C GLY A 255 18.62 1.79 -17.35
N ASP A 256 17.59 0.97 -17.45
CA ASP A 256 16.65 0.99 -18.57
C ASP A 256 15.20 0.73 -18.08
N ILE A 257 14.25 0.77 -19.01
CA ILE A 257 12.85 0.51 -18.69
C ILE A 257 12.60 -0.93 -18.19
N GLN A 258 13.43 -1.89 -18.61
CA GLN A 258 13.32 -3.28 -18.19
C GLN A 258 13.74 -3.42 -16.71
N ILE A 259 14.78 -2.70 -16.29
CA ILE A 259 15.20 -2.60 -14.87
C ILE A 259 14.08 -2.06 -14.00
N VAL A 260 13.37 -1.03 -14.45
CA VAL A 260 12.20 -0.51 -13.72
C VAL A 260 11.13 -1.59 -13.58
N GLY A 261 10.87 -2.36 -14.63
CA GLY A 261 9.91 -3.47 -14.61
C GLY A 261 10.32 -4.60 -13.67
N LEU A 262 11.58 -4.98 -13.68
CA LEU A 262 12.15 -5.99 -12.78
C LEU A 262 12.08 -5.51 -11.32
N TYR A 263 12.54 -4.29 -11.04
CA TYR A 263 12.44 -3.68 -9.71
C TYR A 263 11.00 -3.65 -9.21
N ASN A 264 10.07 -3.21 -10.07
CA ASN A 264 8.66 -3.15 -9.70
C ASN A 264 8.07 -4.52 -9.36
N ALA A 265 8.40 -5.55 -10.14
CA ALA A 265 7.96 -6.92 -9.88
C ALA A 265 8.54 -7.46 -8.56
N GLY A 266 9.84 -7.29 -8.34
CA GLY A 266 10.52 -7.70 -7.12
C GLY A 266 9.97 -6.98 -5.89
N PHE A 267 9.86 -5.67 -5.94
CA PHE A 267 9.31 -4.84 -4.86
C PHE A 267 7.85 -5.21 -4.54
N MET A 268 7.02 -5.45 -5.56
CA MET A 268 5.64 -5.84 -5.39
C MET A 268 5.50 -7.19 -4.68
N VAL A 269 6.29 -8.20 -5.04
CA VAL A 269 6.23 -9.50 -4.38
C VAL A 269 6.76 -9.43 -2.96
N THR A 270 7.92 -8.82 -2.74
CA THR A 270 8.58 -8.80 -1.43
C THR A 270 7.88 -7.83 -0.47
N MET A 271 7.68 -6.59 -0.87
CA MET A 271 7.18 -5.53 0.02
C MET A 271 5.65 -5.46 0.04
N THR A 272 4.97 -5.57 -1.11
CA THR A 272 3.51 -5.43 -1.13
C THR A 272 2.82 -6.73 -0.73
N TYR A 273 3.12 -7.86 -1.38
CA TYR A 273 2.46 -9.12 -1.05
C TYR A 273 2.93 -9.66 0.31
N GLY A 274 4.24 -9.61 0.60
CA GLY A 274 4.76 -9.94 1.93
C GLY A 274 4.19 -9.04 3.02
N GLY A 275 4.01 -7.74 2.73
CA GLY A 275 3.46 -6.74 3.65
C GLY A 275 1.99 -6.91 3.99
N MET A 276 1.20 -7.65 3.18
CA MET A 276 -0.22 -7.89 3.45
C MET A 276 -0.48 -8.57 4.81
N VAL A 277 0.48 -9.36 5.29
CA VAL A 277 0.40 -9.97 6.63
C VAL A 277 0.33 -8.91 7.71
N PHE A 278 1.08 -7.82 7.57
CA PHE A 278 1.06 -6.72 8.53
C PHE A 278 -0.28 -5.98 8.52
N HIS A 279 -0.85 -5.70 7.35
CA HIS A 279 -2.16 -5.05 7.25
C HIS A 279 -3.28 -5.85 7.93
N ALA A 280 -3.22 -7.19 7.87
CA ALA A 280 -4.18 -8.02 8.60
C ALA A 280 -4.02 -7.88 10.12
N MET A 281 -2.79 -7.72 10.61
CA MET A 281 -2.50 -7.57 12.04
C MET A 281 -2.80 -6.15 12.56
N GLU A 282 -2.66 -5.13 11.72
CA GLU A 282 -2.96 -3.74 12.06
C GLU A 282 -4.40 -3.52 12.49
N THR A 283 -5.34 -4.21 11.87
CA THR A 283 -6.77 -4.06 12.13
C THR A 283 -7.18 -4.37 13.57
N ASP A 284 -6.46 -5.28 14.24
CA ASP A 284 -6.66 -5.62 15.65
C ASP A 284 -5.71 -4.82 16.57
N PHE A 285 -4.45 -4.69 16.17
CA PHE A 285 -3.41 -4.08 16.98
C PHE A 285 -3.66 -2.59 17.25
N PHE A 286 -3.97 -1.81 16.20
CA PHE A 286 -4.11 -0.36 16.30
C PHE A 286 -5.22 0.07 17.29
N PRO A 287 -6.45 -0.49 17.24
CA PRO A 287 -7.49 -0.16 18.23
C PRO A 287 -7.10 -0.52 19.66
N ARG A 288 -6.44 -1.68 19.86
CA ARG A 288 -5.97 -2.08 21.20
C ARG A 288 -4.91 -1.14 21.75
N LEU A 289 -3.96 -0.73 20.91
CA LEU A 289 -2.90 0.20 21.31
C LEU A 289 -3.48 1.58 21.64
N SER A 290 -4.41 2.08 20.83
CA SER A 290 -5.08 3.37 21.02
C SER A 290 -5.97 3.40 22.26
N GLY A 291 -6.49 2.26 22.71
CA GLY A 291 -7.31 2.13 23.91
C GLY A 291 -6.54 2.28 25.23
N VAL A 292 -5.22 2.12 25.22
CA VAL A 292 -4.39 2.26 26.44
C VAL A 292 -4.12 3.72 26.71
N LYS A 293 -4.62 4.25 27.83
CA LYS A 293 -4.50 5.69 28.16
C LYS A 293 -3.09 6.13 28.52
N ASN A 294 -2.35 5.33 29.28
CA ASN A 294 -1.05 5.70 29.83
C ASN A 294 0.10 4.96 29.13
N LEU A 295 1.19 5.70 28.85
CA LEU A 295 2.46 5.09 28.47
C LEU A 295 3.03 4.35 29.69
N GLY A 296 3.58 3.16 29.50
CA GLY A 296 4.16 2.38 30.59
C GLY A 296 4.19 0.87 30.31
N GLY A 297 4.19 0.07 31.39
CA GLY A 297 4.40 -1.37 31.29
C GLY A 297 3.35 -2.11 30.45
N GLU A 298 2.07 -1.77 30.58
CA GLU A 298 1.00 -2.40 29.80
C GLU A 298 1.10 -2.03 28.30
N PHE A 299 1.35 -0.74 28.02
CA PHE A 299 1.55 -0.25 26.68
C PHE A 299 2.73 -0.95 25.99
N ASN A 300 3.90 -0.97 26.66
CA ASN A 300 5.09 -1.67 26.17
C ASN A 300 4.83 -3.16 25.93
N LYS A 301 4.05 -3.80 26.80
CA LYS A 301 3.69 -5.21 26.67
C LYS A 301 2.85 -5.49 25.41
N ILE A 302 1.93 -4.60 25.06
CA ILE A 302 1.11 -4.74 23.85
C ILE A 302 1.98 -4.62 22.60
N VAL A 303 2.86 -3.60 22.51
CA VAL A 303 3.78 -3.41 21.38
C VAL A 303 4.73 -4.61 21.24
N ASN A 304 5.37 -5.03 22.34
CA ASN A 304 6.28 -6.18 22.32
C ASN A 304 5.60 -7.47 21.90
N ARG A 305 4.38 -7.74 22.38
CA ARG A 305 3.59 -8.90 21.94
C ARG A 305 3.23 -8.86 20.47
N GLN A 306 2.95 -7.66 19.95
CA GLN A 306 2.70 -7.50 18.51
C GLN A 306 3.95 -7.81 17.69
N ILE A 307 5.12 -7.31 18.10
CA ILE A 307 6.41 -7.63 17.46
C ILE A 307 6.64 -9.14 17.45
N GLU A 308 6.47 -9.81 18.61
CA GLU A 308 6.61 -11.26 18.69
C GLU A 308 5.67 -11.99 17.73
N ALA A 309 4.39 -11.61 17.73
CA ALA A 309 3.39 -12.21 16.84
C ALA A 309 3.71 -11.97 15.36
N SER A 310 4.04 -10.73 14.99
CA SER A 310 4.39 -10.37 13.61
C SER A 310 5.60 -11.17 13.13
N THR A 311 6.66 -11.25 13.93
CA THR A 311 7.88 -11.98 13.58
C THR A 311 7.62 -13.48 13.41
N MET A 312 6.80 -14.07 14.30
CA MET A 312 6.46 -15.51 14.24
C MET A 312 5.59 -15.88 13.04
N VAL A 313 4.67 -15.00 12.65
CA VAL A 313 3.76 -15.27 11.53
C VAL A 313 4.46 -15.04 10.18
N ILE A 314 5.28 -13.98 10.09
CA ILE A 314 5.91 -13.64 8.81
C ILE A 314 7.09 -14.56 8.46
N SER A 315 7.80 -15.09 9.45
CA SER A 315 9.02 -15.87 9.20
C SER A 315 8.79 -17.11 8.32
N PRO A 316 7.81 -18.00 8.58
CA PRO A 316 7.55 -19.13 7.67
C PRO A 316 7.21 -18.68 6.25
N LEU A 317 6.47 -17.58 6.10
CA LEU A 317 6.14 -17.02 4.80
C LEU A 317 7.40 -16.54 4.06
N LEU A 318 8.29 -15.82 4.76
CA LEU A 318 9.53 -15.31 4.15
C LEU A 318 10.49 -16.44 3.77
N VAL A 319 10.61 -17.47 4.60
CA VAL A 319 11.39 -18.68 4.27
C VAL A 319 10.80 -19.37 3.03
N ALA A 320 9.48 -19.60 3.02
CA ALA A 320 8.79 -20.19 1.88
C ALA A 320 8.95 -19.34 0.60
N MET A 321 8.86 -18.01 0.72
CA MET A 321 9.11 -17.11 -0.40
C MET A 321 10.54 -17.22 -0.89
N THR A 322 11.55 -17.13 -0.02
CA THR A 322 12.96 -17.16 -0.40
C THR A 322 13.34 -18.45 -1.15
N VAL A 323 12.87 -19.60 -0.65
CA VAL A 323 13.08 -20.90 -1.29
C VAL A 323 12.24 -21.05 -2.56
N GLY A 324 11.00 -20.55 -2.54
CA GLY A 324 10.04 -20.71 -3.63
C GLY A 324 10.21 -19.75 -4.80
N LEU A 325 11.06 -18.71 -4.73
CA LEU A 325 11.20 -17.68 -5.78
C LEU A 325 11.38 -18.24 -7.20
N PRO A 326 12.19 -19.28 -7.45
CA PRO A 326 12.37 -19.81 -8.79
C PRO A 326 11.09 -20.38 -9.43
N ILE A 327 10.14 -20.83 -8.60
CA ILE A 327 8.81 -21.30 -9.03
C ILE A 327 7.80 -20.15 -8.99
N LEU A 328 7.85 -19.35 -7.95
CA LEU A 328 6.86 -18.30 -7.69
C LEU A 328 6.90 -17.20 -8.76
N LEU A 329 8.09 -16.77 -9.20
CA LEU A 329 8.23 -15.71 -10.19
C LEU A 329 7.66 -16.08 -11.57
N PRO A 330 8.02 -17.21 -12.19
CA PRO A 330 7.38 -17.63 -13.43
C PRO A 330 5.88 -17.86 -13.29
N LEU A 331 5.39 -18.25 -12.10
CA LEU A 331 3.97 -18.41 -11.82
C LEU A 331 3.24 -17.06 -11.77
N LEU A 332 3.80 -16.06 -11.09
CA LEU A 332 3.18 -14.74 -10.92
C LEU A 332 3.37 -13.83 -12.14
N PHE A 333 4.49 -13.97 -12.86
CA PHE A 333 4.87 -13.12 -14.00
C PHE A 333 5.21 -13.98 -15.22
N SER A 334 6.49 -13.99 -15.62
CA SER A 334 7.03 -14.85 -16.69
C SER A 334 8.49 -15.15 -16.41
N HIS A 335 9.09 -16.06 -17.20
CA HIS A 335 10.51 -16.38 -17.10
C HIS A 335 11.43 -15.17 -17.33
N ALA A 336 10.99 -14.15 -18.07
CA ALA A 336 11.74 -12.91 -18.28
C ALA A 336 12.02 -12.12 -16.98
N PHE A 337 11.32 -12.44 -15.88
CA PHE A 337 11.51 -11.80 -14.58
C PHE A 337 12.48 -12.52 -13.65
N LEU A 338 13.01 -13.69 -14.04
CA LEU A 338 13.99 -14.43 -13.22
C LEU A 338 15.22 -13.60 -12.79
N PRO A 339 15.76 -12.66 -13.60
CA PRO A 339 16.90 -11.85 -13.18
C PRO A 339 16.68 -11.02 -11.89
N VAL A 340 15.45 -10.84 -11.43
CA VAL A 340 15.16 -10.10 -10.19
C VAL A 340 15.29 -10.95 -8.93
N ILE A 341 15.49 -12.26 -9.04
CA ILE A 341 15.53 -13.19 -7.87
C ILE A 341 16.56 -12.74 -6.83
N ASP A 342 17.76 -12.36 -7.25
CA ASP A 342 18.83 -12.01 -6.31
C ASP A 342 18.55 -10.71 -5.57
N MET A 343 17.93 -9.74 -6.24
CA MET A 343 17.39 -8.55 -5.56
C MET A 343 16.35 -8.96 -4.52
N MET A 344 15.42 -9.84 -4.87
CA MET A 344 14.34 -10.27 -3.97
C MET A 344 14.88 -11.02 -2.76
N ARG A 345 15.87 -11.91 -2.95
CA ARG A 345 16.54 -12.63 -1.87
C ARG A 345 17.14 -11.66 -0.86
N GLY A 346 17.81 -10.60 -1.33
CA GLY A 346 18.31 -9.54 -0.47
C GLY A 346 17.19 -8.78 0.25
N SER A 347 16.17 -8.33 -0.47
CA SER A 347 15.10 -7.49 0.07
C SER A 347 14.12 -8.21 0.99
N ILE A 348 13.97 -9.54 0.90
CA ILE A 348 13.13 -10.32 1.82
C ILE A 348 13.58 -10.17 3.29
N LEU A 349 14.89 -10.02 3.52
CA LEU A 349 15.41 -9.79 4.88
C LEU A 349 14.90 -8.48 5.49
N ALA A 350 14.64 -7.46 4.68
CA ALA A 350 14.05 -6.20 5.14
C ALA A 350 12.68 -6.41 5.81
N MET A 351 11.93 -7.42 5.38
CA MET A 351 10.60 -7.70 5.95
C MET A 351 10.65 -8.24 7.39
N TYR A 352 11.73 -8.93 7.79
CA TYR A 352 11.93 -9.28 9.20
C TYR A 352 12.13 -8.02 10.05
N LEU A 353 12.90 -7.06 9.56
CA LEU A 353 13.13 -5.78 10.24
C LEU A 353 11.83 -4.97 10.32
N ARG A 354 11.04 -4.96 9.25
CA ARG A 354 9.74 -4.29 9.24
C ARG A 354 8.75 -4.89 10.24
N ALA A 355 8.82 -6.18 10.53
CA ALA A 355 8.04 -6.82 11.60
C ALA A 355 8.34 -6.24 12.99
N MET A 356 9.55 -5.72 13.19
CA MET A 356 9.96 -5.01 14.40
C MET A 356 9.53 -3.54 14.36
N THR A 357 9.80 -2.85 13.24
CA THR A 357 9.68 -1.40 13.09
C THR A 357 8.22 -0.97 13.10
N LEU A 358 7.36 -1.64 12.32
CA LEU A 358 5.97 -1.25 12.12
C LEU A 358 5.16 -1.10 13.43
N PRO A 359 5.17 -2.06 14.38
CA PRO A 359 4.45 -1.89 15.64
C PRO A 359 4.95 -0.70 16.48
N MET A 360 6.23 -0.31 16.36
CA MET A 360 6.79 0.86 17.04
C MET A 360 6.37 2.18 16.38
N GLU A 361 6.27 2.25 15.06
CA GLU A 361 5.77 3.42 14.32
C GLU A 361 4.32 3.74 14.69
N TYR A 362 3.49 2.70 14.90
CA TYR A 362 2.11 2.87 15.37
C TYR A 362 1.99 3.51 16.75
N ILE A 363 3.07 3.63 17.54
CA ILE A 363 3.07 4.34 18.81
C ILE A 363 2.67 5.80 18.60
N ALA A 364 3.35 6.51 17.69
CA ALA A 364 3.05 7.90 17.36
C ALA A 364 1.63 8.07 16.84
N LEU A 365 1.22 7.18 15.91
CA LEU A 365 -0.10 7.20 15.30
C LEU A 365 -1.22 6.97 16.34
N SER A 366 -1.05 6.01 17.26
CA SER A 366 -2.03 5.68 18.32
C SER A 366 -2.22 6.83 19.33
N ARG A 367 -1.22 7.71 19.46
CA ARG A 367 -1.28 8.90 20.30
C ARG A 367 -1.82 10.13 19.58
N GLY A 368 -2.10 10.04 18.30
CA GLY A 368 -2.49 11.18 17.47
C GLY A 368 -1.36 12.19 17.26
N ASP A 369 -0.12 11.75 17.45
CA ASP A 369 1.06 12.60 17.35
C ASP A 369 1.55 12.67 15.90
N SER A 370 0.82 13.41 15.09
CA SER A 370 1.05 13.50 13.64
C SER A 370 2.44 14.03 13.27
N ARG A 371 3.06 14.86 14.11
CA ARG A 371 4.39 15.41 13.83
C ARG A 371 5.48 14.35 13.93
N HIS A 372 5.44 13.57 15.00
CA HIS A 372 6.41 12.49 15.23
C HIS A 372 6.21 11.34 14.24
N TYR A 373 4.94 11.03 13.89
CA TYR A 373 4.63 10.07 12.84
C TYR A 373 5.19 10.52 11.47
N LEU A 374 4.93 11.78 11.07
CA LEU A 374 5.41 12.32 9.79
C LEU A 374 6.95 12.34 9.71
N LEU A 375 7.64 12.61 10.84
CA LEU A 375 9.09 12.54 10.87
C LEU A 375 9.61 11.12 10.63
N GLN A 376 8.98 10.12 11.25
CA GLN A 376 9.35 8.71 11.02
C GLN A 376 9.16 8.32 9.56
N GLU A 377 8.02 8.66 8.95
CA GLU A 377 7.73 8.43 7.53
C GLU A 377 8.74 9.16 6.60
N ALA A 378 9.12 10.39 6.94
CA ALA A 378 10.10 11.15 6.17
C ALA A 378 11.49 10.51 6.20
N VAL A 379 11.93 10.03 7.37
CA VAL A 379 13.20 9.30 7.51
C VAL A 379 13.16 7.99 6.76
N ALA A 380 12.08 7.22 6.88
CA ALA A 380 11.89 5.96 6.14
C ALA A 380 11.93 6.18 4.62
N ALA A 381 11.21 7.18 4.10
CA ALA A 381 11.21 7.54 2.68
C ALA A 381 12.62 7.95 2.19
N LEU A 382 13.33 8.76 2.98
CA LEU A 382 14.69 9.16 2.66
C LEU A 382 15.67 7.98 2.63
N LEU A 383 15.63 7.12 3.65
CA LEU A 383 16.46 5.90 3.70
C LEU A 383 16.18 4.97 2.53
N LEU A 384 14.92 4.79 2.17
CA LEU A 384 14.51 3.98 1.02
C LEU A 384 15.09 4.53 -0.29
N VAL A 385 14.95 5.83 -0.55
CA VAL A 385 15.47 6.49 -1.76
C VAL A 385 16.99 6.37 -1.83
N VAL A 386 17.69 6.71 -0.74
CA VAL A 386 19.16 6.63 -0.68
C VAL A 386 19.65 5.20 -0.88
N ALA A 387 18.98 4.21 -0.25
CA ALA A 387 19.34 2.81 -0.38
C ALA A 387 19.21 2.31 -1.82
N VAL A 388 18.11 2.62 -2.50
CA VAL A 388 17.90 2.17 -3.89
C VAL A 388 18.92 2.83 -4.81
N ILE A 389 19.12 4.15 -4.69
CA ILE A 389 20.09 4.89 -5.52
C ILE A 389 21.51 4.36 -5.30
N ALA A 390 21.94 4.25 -4.03
CA ALA A 390 23.28 3.75 -3.71
C ALA A 390 23.43 2.27 -4.12
N GLY A 391 22.48 1.42 -3.77
CA GLY A 391 22.53 0.00 -4.12
C GLY A 391 22.63 -0.22 -5.64
N PHE A 392 21.80 0.49 -6.41
CA PHE A 392 21.85 0.38 -7.86
C PHE A 392 23.15 0.92 -8.45
N HIS A 393 23.67 2.03 -7.94
CA HIS A 393 24.93 2.64 -8.39
C HIS A 393 26.13 1.71 -8.17
N PHE A 394 26.23 1.03 -7.02
CA PHE A 394 27.37 0.21 -6.66
C PHE A 394 27.31 -1.23 -7.17
N GLY A 395 26.14 -1.80 -7.40
CA GLY A 395 26.05 -3.21 -7.80
C GLY A 395 24.75 -3.57 -8.50
N GLY A 396 24.12 -2.60 -9.16
CA GLY A 396 22.91 -2.82 -9.95
C GLY A 396 21.72 -3.30 -9.13
N LEU A 397 20.84 -4.03 -9.81
CA LEU A 397 19.57 -4.48 -9.21
C LEU A 397 19.77 -5.42 -8.02
N THR A 398 20.74 -6.32 -8.06
CA THR A 398 21.04 -7.26 -6.97
C THR A 398 21.45 -6.52 -5.69
N ALA A 399 22.38 -5.57 -5.79
CA ALA A 399 22.83 -4.79 -4.64
C ALA A 399 21.71 -3.90 -4.08
N THR A 400 20.76 -3.46 -4.91
CA THR A 400 19.58 -2.74 -4.46
C THR A 400 18.77 -3.55 -3.44
N GLY A 401 18.63 -4.86 -3.62
CA GLY A 401 17.94 -5.73 -2.66
C GLY A 401 18.59 -5.74 -1.27
N TYR A 402 19.91 -5.85 -1.22
CA TYR A 402 20.66 -5.79 0.04
C TYR A 402 20.66 -4.41 0.65
N ALA A 403 20.74 -3.36 -0.18
CA ALA A 403 20.65 -1.97 0.30
C ALA A 403 19.29 -1.66 0.95
N LEU A 404 18.18 -2.23 0.43
CA LEU A 404 16.88 -2.16 1.08
C LEU A 404 16.89 -2.77 2.49
N THR A 405 17.58 -3.88 2.69
CA THR A 405 17.74 -4.48 4.02
C THR A 405 18.57 -3.60 4.96
N VAL A 406 19.66 -3.00 4.46
CA VAL A 406 20.45 -2.04 5.22
C VAL A 406 19.62 -0.81 5.61
N ALA A 407 18.84 -0.26 4.68
CA ALA A 407 17.93 0.85 4.97
C ALA A 407 16.91 0.50 6.04
N SER A 408 16.27 -0.68 5.94
CA SER A 408 15.32 -1.14 6.96
C SER A 408 15.98 -1.38 8.32
N PHE A 409 17.25 -1.77 8.35
CA PHE A 409 18.01 -1.86 9.59
C PHE A 409 18.28 -0.49 10.21
N LEU A 410 18.66 0.49 9.41
CA LEU A 410 18.86 1.88 9.87
C LEU A 410 17.54 2.50 10.34
N GLU A 411 16.46 2.26 9.62
CA GLU A 411 15.10 2.66 10.00
C GLU A 411 14.70 2.03 11.33
N PHE A 412 14.92 0.73 11.52
CA PHE A 412 14.67 0.04 12.78
C PHE A 412 15.45 0.69 13.95
N LEU A 413 16.75 0.94 13.78
CA LEU A 413 17.55 1.59 14.80
C LEU A 413 17.04 3.00 15.12
N PHE A 414 16.71 3.78 14.09
CA PHE A 414 16.15 5.12 14.26
C PHE A 414 14.84 5.06 15.04
N VAL A 415 13.87 4.24 14.62
CA VAL A 415 12.56 4.15 15.27
C VAL A 415 12.68 3.61 16.70
N LEU A 416 13.57 2.65 16.96
CA LEU A 416 13.81 2.11 18.29
C LEU A 416 14.35 3.20 19.25
N VAL A 417 15.37 3.92 18.84
CA VAL A 417 15.97 5.00 19.63
C VAL A 417 14.97 6.14 19.80
N TYR A 418 14.29 6.52 18.74
CA TYR A 418 13.33 7.61 18.73
C TYR A 418 12.14 7.34 19.67
N THR A 419 11.55 6.14 19.57
CA THR A 419 10.42 5.76 20.44
C THR A 419 10.81 5.57 21.88
N TYR A 420 12.06 5.18 22.17
CA TYR A 420 12.61 5.14 23.52
C TYR A 420 12.67 6.56 24.13
N TYR A 421 13.23 7.54 23.42
CA TYR A 421 13.38 8.89 23.97
C TYR A 421 12.06 9.66 24.06
N ILE A 422 11.17 9.52 23.08
CA ILE A 422 9.92 10.30 23.02
C ILE A 422 8.79 9.66 23.84
N TYR A 423 8.66 8.34 23.79
CA TYR A 423 7.53 7.63 24.39
C TYR A 423 7.90 6.71 25.54
N GLY A 424 9.19 6.62 25.90
CA GLY A 424 9.68 5.71 26.93
C GLY A 424 9.48 4.23 26.58
N TYR A 425 9.34 3.91 25.28
CA TYR A 425 9.17 2.53 24.83
C TYR A 425 10.43 1.71 25.10
N ARG A 426 10.26 0.48 25.59
CA ARG A 426 11.35 -0.46 25.85
C ARG A 426 11.10 -1.78 25.17
N LEU A 427 12.01 -2.15 24.28
CA LEU A 427 11.99 -3.45 23.63
C LEU A 427 12.26 -4.56 24.66
N SER A 428 11.40 -5.58 24.73
CA SER A 428 11.58 -6.68 25.66
C SER A 428 12.67 -7.65 25.19
N ARG A 429 13.39 -8.25 26.15
CA ARG A 429 14.40 -9.26 25.84
C ARG A 429 13.80 -10.47 25.08
N HIS A 430 12.55 -10.84 25.38
CA HIS A 430 11.88 -11.94 24.70
C HIS A 430 11.56 -11.62 23.26
N ALA A 431 11.06 -10.42 22.94
CA ALA A 431 10.80 -9.99 21.58
C ALA A 431 12.11 -9.93 20.76
N LEU A 432 13.18 -9.38 21.37
CA LEU A 432 14.49 -9.33 20.72
C LEU A 432 15.07 -10.72 20.43
N LEU A 433 15.04 -11.64 21.41
CA LEU A 433 15.58 -12.99 21.23
C LEU A 433 14.80 -13.77 20.15
N ARG A 434 13.47 -13.64 20.12
CA ARG A 434 12.64 -14.25 19.05
C ARG A 434 12.97 -13.67 17.69
N PHE A 435 13.11 -12.35 17.61
CA PHE A 435 13.50 -11.69 16.36
C PHE A 435 14.89 -12.19 15.90
N VAL A 436 15.89 -12.18 16.78
CA VAL A 436 17.26 -12.64 16.45
C VAL A 436 17.23 -14.08 15.95
N PHE A 437 16.47 -14.98 16.60
CA PHE A 437 16.32 -16.36 16.16
C PHE A 437 15.72 -16.45 14.76
N GLN A 438 14.59 -15.78 14.50
CA GLN A 438 13.92 -15.84 13.20
C GLN A 438 14.71 -15.12 12.10
N PHE A 439 15.36 -14.02 12.43
CA PHE A 439 16.23 -13.31 11.47
C PHE A 439 17.46 -14.14 11.11
N SER A 440 18.10 -14.81 12.10
CA SER A 440 19.19 -15.75 11.84
C SER A 440 18.75 -16.90 10.95
N LEU A 441 17.54 -17.41 11.15
CA LEU A 441 16.96 -18.43 10.27
C LEU A 441 16.77 -17.91 8.84
N GLY A 442 16.34 -16.66 8.68
CA GLY A 442 16.27 -15.98 7.38
C GLY A 442 17.64 -15.87 6.71
N LEU A 443 18.69 -15.51 7.47
CA LEU A 443 20.07 -15.47 6.97
C LEU A 443 20.59 -16.85 6.57
N ILE A 444 20.32 -17.88 7.37
CA ILE A 444 20.69 -19.28 7.04
C ILE A 444 19.94 -19.72 5.78
N THR A 445 18.66 -19.36 5.65
CA THR A 445 17.89 -19.66 4.43
C THR A 445 18.51 -18.97 3.21
N LEU A 446 18.87 -17.69 3.34
CA LEU A 446 19.55 -16.98 2.26
C LEU A 446 20.87 -17.64 1.89
N ALA A 447 21.71 -18.00 2.87
CA ALA A 447 22.96 -18.71 2.63
C ALA A 447 22.72 -20.06 1.92
N ALA A 448 21.74 -20.83 2.39
CA ALA A 448 21.39 -22.12 1.79
C ALA A 448 20.97 -21.99 0.32
N VAL A 449 20.10 -21.02 -0.02
CA VAL A 449 19.63 -20.83 -1.40
C VAL A 449 20.68 -20.23 -2.33
N LEU A 450 21.77 -19.65 -1.80
CA LEU A 450 22.89 -19.14 -2.59
C LEU A 450 23.99 -20.18 -2.80
N THR A 451 24.09 -21.20 -1.94
CA THR A 451 25.19 -22.17 -1.95
C THR A 451 24.79 -23.57 -2.37
N LEU A 452 23.53 -23.95 -2.17
CA LEU A 452 23.04 -25.29 -2.46
C LEU A 452 22.34 -25.33 -3.83
N GLU A 453 22.49 -26.45 -4.51
CA GLU A 453 21.90 -26.72 -5.83
C GLU A 453 21.18 -28.07 -5.86
N GLY A 454 20.33 -28.27 -6.87
CA GLY A 454 19.61 -29.52 -7.12
C GLY A 454 18.66 -29.89 -6.00
N TRP A 455 18.64 -31.16 -5.60
CA TRP A 455 17.74 -31.68 -4.59
C TRP A 455 18.06 -31.17 -3.17
N LEU A 456 19.33 -30.89 -2.87
CA LEU A 456 19.77 -30.35 -1.57
C LEU A 456 19.16 -28.98 -1.29
N TYR A 457 19.02 -28.14 -2.33
CA TYR A 457 18.32 -26.84 -2.22
C TYR A 457 16.90 -27.01 -1.66
N TRP A 458 16.13 -27.94 -2.21
CA TRP A 458 14.73 -28.16 -1.81
C TRP A 458 14.61 -28.82 -0.45
N VAL A 459 15.46 -29.78 -0.13
CA VAL A 459 15.46 -30.46 1.18
C VAL A 459 15.84 -29.49 2.28
N ALA A 460 16.92 -28.73 2.10
CA ALA A 460 17.33 -27.70 3.06
C ALA A 460 16.23 -26.64 3.24
N GLY A 461 15.62 -26.18 2.15
CA GLY A 461 14.50 -25.24 2.19
C GLY A 461 13.29 -25.78 2.95
N ALA A 462 12.92 -27.02 2.73
CA ALA A 462 11.80 -27.66 3.46
C ALA A 462 12.11 -27.79 4.95
N LEU A 463 13.34 -28.22 5.33
CA LEU A 463 13.75 -28.30 6.73
C LEU A 463 13.73 -26.92 7.42
N LEU A 464 14.26 -25.89 6.77
CA LEU A 464 14.27 -24.52 7.29
C LEU A 464 12.84 -23.98 7.44
N LEU A 465 11.95 -24.31 6.50
CA LEU A 465 10.53 -23.95 6.61
C LEU A 465 9.88 -24.61 7.84
N VAL A 466 10.11 -25.90 8.08
CA VAL A 466 9.58 -26.60 9.27
C VAL A 466 10.12 -25.98 10.57
N VAL A 467 11.42 -25.65 10.61
CA VAL A 467 12.03 -25.00 11.78
C VAL A 467 11.48 -23.59 12.01
N SER A 468 11.10 -22.87 10.95
CA SER A 468 10.53 -21.52 11.05
C SER A 468 9.12 -21.51 11.65
N ILE A 469 8.40 -22.63 11.59
CA ILE A 469 7.06 -22.74 12.17
C ILE A 469 7.17 -22.80 13.70
N PRO A 470 6.49 -21.91 14.42
CA PRO A 470 6.61 -21.83 15.88
C PRO A 470 6.05 -23.10 16.56
N HIS A 471 6.94 -23.92 17.10
CA HIS A 471 6.56 -25.06 17.91
C HIS A 471 6.03 -24.63 19.29
N LYS A 472 4.82 -25.02 19.63
CA LYS A 472 4.20 -25.04 20.99
C LYS A 472 3.75 -23.72 21.66
N VAL A 473 3.68 -22.56 21.03
CA VAL A 473 3.23 -21.34 21.75
C VAL A 473 1.90 -20.74 21.20
N SER A 474 1.43 -21.17 20.05
CA SER A 474 0.41 -20.41 19.32
C SER A 474 -1.04 -20.82 19.54
N LEU A 475 -1.35 -22.02 20.02
CA LEU A 475 -2.76 -22.42 20.22
C LEU A 475 -3.47 -21.67 21.35
N LYS A 476 -2.71 -21.07 22.31
CA LYS A 476 -3.29 -20.22 23.36
C LYS A 476 -3.60 -18.77 22.89
N PHE A 477 -3.03 -18.34 21.75
CA PHE A 477 -3.32 -17.01 21.18
C PHE A 477 -4.62 -16.98 20.36
N PHE A 478 -5.07 -18.13 19.84
CA PHE A 478 -6.32 -18.23 19.08
C PHE A 478 -7.54 -18.64 19.94
N HIS A 479 -7.35 -18.97 21.21
CA HIS A 479 -8.44 -19.13 22.16
C HIS A 479 -8.74 -17.78 22.82
N PHE A 480 -9.44 -16.94 22.09
CA PHE A 480 -10.16 -15.81 22.65
C PHE A 480 -11.42 -16.33 23.37
N LYS A 481 -11.42 -16.25 24.70
CA LYS A 481 -12.64 -16.11 25.47
C LYS A 481 -13.03 -14.66 25.58
#